data_62f716a6b0da266bc2a379de301936da
#
_entry.id   62f716a6b0da266bc2a379de301936da
#
_cell.length_a   1.000
_cell.length_b   1.000
_cell.length_c   1.000
_cell.angle_alpha   90.00
_cell.angle_beta   90.00
_cell.angle_gamma   90.00
#
_symmetry.space_group_name_H-M   'P 1'
#
loop_
_entity.id
_entity.type
_entity.pdbx_description
1 polymer ?
#
loop_
_entity_poly.entity_id
_entity_poly.type
_entity_poly.pdbx_seq_one_letter_code
_entity_poly.pdbx_strand_id
1 'polypeptide(L)'
;MKKTILIIISLIFFIPKVFAITLTEALTQAYKNNPELNAERENIKISEEDLNISKGEYLPTLTLSGSKSKEDTNKLTNQSGGDATITDVDPQSTSITIEQTLIDFGRGAEYEKNKIGINLAKAKLL
;
A
#
# COMPACT_ATOMS: atom_id res chain seq x y z
N MET A 1 32.57 62.86 11.10
CA MET A 1 33.50 61.85 10.54
C MET A 1 33.59 60.56 11.42
N LYS A 2 33.85 60.59 12.74
CA LYS A 2 33.95 59.37 13.58
C LYS A 2 32.67 58.58 13.66
N LYS A 3 31.47 59.19 13.73
CA LYS A 3 30.19 58.55 13.79
C LYS A 3 29.80 57.81 12.48
N THR A 4 30.14 58.41 11.33
CA THR A 4 29.90 57.81 10.02
C THR A 4 30.78 56.58 9.78
N ILE A 5 32.02 56.60 10.24
CA ILE A 5 32.92 55.42 10.16
C ILE A 5 32.40 54.27 11.01
N LEU A 6 31.83 54.50 12.19
CA LEU A 6 31.29 53.49 13.09
C LEU A 6 30.05 52.81 12.49
N ILE A 7 29.20 53.53 11.76
CA ILE A 7 28.03 52.99 11.06
C ILE A 7 28.46 52.09 9.89
N ILE A 8 29.48 52.48 9.14
CA ILE A 8 30.00 51.69 8.01
C ILE A 8 30.62 50.38 8.52
N ILE A 9 31.37 50.41 9.62
CA ILE A 9 31.94 49.20 10.25
C ILE A 9 30.82 48.26 10.75
N SER A 10 29.76 48.82 11.36
CA SER A 10 28.61 48.02 11.80
C SER A 10 27.88 47.32 10.64
N LEU A 11 27.78 47.94 9.47
CA LEU A 11 27.12 47.41 8.28
C LEU A 11 27.88 46.21 7.69
N ILE A 12 29.23 46.22 7.79
CA ILE A 12 30.08 45.11 7.29
C ILE A 12 29.91 43.83 8.12
N PHE A 13 29.58 43.97 9.42
CA PHE A 13 29.33 42.82 10.29
C PHE A 13 27.99 42.11 10.02
N PHE A 14 27.08 42.71 9.27
CA PHE A 14 25.77 42.15 8.92
C PHE A 14 25.76 41.42 7.58
N ILE A 15 26.92 41.16 6.97
CA ILE A 15 26.96 40.37 5.73
C ILE A 15 26.62 38.90 6.10
N PRO A 16 25.49 38.36 5.62
CA PRO A 16 25.15 36.94 5.88
C PRO A 16 26.24 36.06 5.25
N LYS A 17 26.76 35.13 6.02
CA LYS A 17 27.69 34.12 5.51
C LYS A 17 26.92 33.27 4.49
N VAL A 18 27.18 33.48 3.23
CA VAL A 18 26.69 32.60 2.16
C VAL A 18 27.53 31.33 2.24
N PHE A 19 26.93 30.26 2.72
CA PHE A 19 27.51 28.93 2.62
C PHE A 19 27.47 28.50 1.14
N ALA A 20 28.60 28.53 0.49
CA ALA A 20 28.75 28.00 -0.85
C ALA A 20 28.62 26.45 -0.74
N ILE A 21 27.51 25.92 -1.24
CA ILE A 21 27.33 24.49 -1.40
C ILE A 21 28.33 24.00 -2.45
N THR A 22 29.04 22.91 -2.17
CA THR A 22 29.95 22.33 -3.15
C THR A 22 29.14 21.65 -4.28
N LEU A 23 29.73 21.58 -5.49
CA LEU A 23 29.09 20.91 -6.62
C LEU A 23 28.66 19.46 -6.26
N THR A 24 29.51 18.74 -5.53
CA THR A 24 29.23 17.38 -5.07
C THR A 24 28.03 17.34 -4.12
N GLU A 25 27.95 18.30 -3.20
CA GLU A 25 26.81 18.41 -2.27
C GLU A 25 25.52 18.76 -3.01
N ALA A 26 25.58 19.71 -3.94
CA ALA A 26 24.42 20.09 -4.77
C ALA A 26 23.91 18.90 -5.61
N LEU A 27 24.81 18.15 -6.25
CA LEU A 27 24.46 16.95 -7.01
C LEU A 27 23.88 15.85 -6.12
N THR A 28 24.47 15.62 -4.95
CA THR A 28 23.96 14.64 -3.99
C THR A 28 22.57 15.01 -3.51
N GLN A 29 22.33 16.27 -3.23
CA GLN A 29 21.04 16.77 -2.79
C GLN A 29 20.00 16.68 -3.91
N ALA A 30 20.38 17.05 -5.14
CA ALA A 30 19.51 16.90 -6.32
C ALA A 30 19.13 15.42 -6.54
N TYR A 31 20.10 14.52 -6.46
CA TYR A 31 19.86 13.07 -6.60
C TYR A 31 18.94 12.51 -5.51
N LYS A 32 19.12 12.93 -4.26
CA LYS A 32 18.28 12.50 -3.12
C LYS A 32 16.86 13.05 -3.19
N ASN A 33 16.71 14.29 -3.66
CA ASN A 33 15.45 15.01 -3.64
C ASN A 33 14.73 15.01 -5.00
N ASN A 34 15.28 14.34 -6.02
CA ASN A 34 14.61 14.21 -7.31
C ASN A 34 13.36 13.37 -7.16
N PRO A 35 12.15 13.93 -7.43
CA PRO A 35 10.89 13.21 -7.25
C PRO A 35 10.75 12.04 -8.22
N GLU A 36 11.30 12.12 -9.42
CA GLU A 36 11.26 11.06 -10.42
C GLU A 36 12.12 9.87 -9.98
N LEU A 37 13.35 10.09 -9.53
CA LEU A 37 14.20 9.04 -8.99
C LEU A 37 13.61 8.42 -7.71
N ASN A 38 12.95 9.22 -6.89
CA ASN A 38 12.29 8.70 -5.70
C ASN A 38 11.07 7.84 -6.07
N ALA A 39 10.30 8.24 -7.09
CA ALA A 39 9.21 7.42 -7.61
C ALA A 39 9.72 6.08 -8.17
N GLU A 40 10.83 6.07 -8.92
CA GLU A 40 11.42 4.82 -9.42
C GLU A 40 11.95 3.92 -8.28
N ARG A 41 12.49 4.49 -7.20
CA ARG A 41 12.86 3.71 -6.02
C ARG A 41 11.66 3.06 -5.33
N GLU A 42 10.53 3.77 -5.27
CA GLU A 42 9.29 3.20 -4.74
C GLU A 42 8.72 2.13 -5.68
N ASN A 43 8.86 2.26 -7.00
CA ASN A 43 8.49 1.22 -7.97
C ASN A 43 9.27 -0.08 -7.77
N ILE A 44 10.53 -0.01 -7.34
CA ILE A 44 11.29 -1.22 -6.96
C ILE A 44 10.64 -1.90 -5.75
N LYS A 45 10.25 -1.13 -4.73
CA LYS A 45 9.56 -1.69 -3.54
C LYS A 45 8.21 -2.31 -3.91
N ILE A 46 7.45 -1.67 -4.79
CA ILE A 46 6.19 -2.24 -5.31
C ILE A 46 6.47 -3.60 -5.96
N SER A 47 7.47 -3.70 -6.82
CA SER A 47 7.84 -4.98 -7.45
C SER A 47 8.32 -6.04 -6.45
N GLU A 48 8.96 -5.64 -5.35
CA GLU A 48 9.35 -6.53 -4.25
C GLU A 48 8.13 -7.04 -3.48
N GLU A 49 7.11 -6.17 -3.26
CA GLU A 49 5.85 -6.58 -2.64
C GLU A 49 4.99 -7.45 -3.56
N ASP A 50 4.97 -7.22 -4.87
CA ASP A 50 4.32 -8.10 -5.85
C ASP A 50 4.90 -9.53 -5.78
N LEU A 51 6.22 -9.65 -5.61
CA LEU A 51 6.85 -10.94 -5.38
C LEU A 51 6.41 -11.57 -4.04
N ASN A 52 6.26 -10.77 -2.99
CA ASN A 52 5.78 -11.26 -1.69
C ASN A 52 4.32 -11.70 -1.76
N ILE A 53 3.47 -10.99 -2.51
CA ILE A 53 2.09 -11.41 -2.79
C ILE A 53 2.08 -12.77 -3.49
N SER A 54 2.90 -12.95 -4.54
CA SER A 54 3.00 -14.25 -5.23
C SER A 54 3.45 -15.39 -4.32
N LYS A 55 4.30 -15.12 -3.33
CA LYS A 55 4.64 -16.11 -2.30
C LYS A 55 3.45 -16.41 -1.38
N GLY A 56 2.67 -15.36 -1.06
CA GLY A 56 1.46 -15.49 -0.24
C GLY A 56 0.40 -16.41 -0.86
N GLU A 57 0.34 -16.50 -2.18
CA GLU A 57 -0.59 -17.38 -2.91
C GLU A 57 -0.35 -18.90 -2.65
N TYR A 58 0.82 -19.26 -2.13
CA TYR A 58 1.12 -20.62 -1.69
C TYR A 58 0.58 -20.93 -0.30
N LEU A 59 0.07 -19.95 0.43
CA LEU A 59 -0.50 -20.13 1.76
C LEU A 59 -2.01 -20.37 1.69
N PRO A 60 -2.60 -21.02 2.72
CA PRO A 60 -4.04 -21.15 2.80
C PRO A 60 -4.73 -19.80 3.01
N THR A 61 -5.88 -19.63 2.37
CA THR A 61 -6.76 -18.49 2.60
C THR A 61 -7.73 -18.80 3.71
N LEU A 62 -7.83 -17.93 4.70
CA LEU A 62 -8.78 -18.00 5.79
C LEU A 62 -9.84 -16.93 5.61
N THR A 63 -11.09 -17.35 5.41
CA THR A 63 -12.24 -16.45 5.27
C THR A 63 -13.19 -16.61 6.45
N LEU A 64 -13.46 -15.50 7.14
CA LEU A 64 -14.51 -15.41 8.15
C LEU A 64 -15.71 -14.68 7.55
N SER A 65 -16.87 -15.36 7.52
CA SER A 65 -18.11 -14.79 7.02
C SER A 65 -19.18 -14.81 8.11
N GLY A 66 -19.97 -13.74 8.16
CA GLY A 66 -21.10 -13.63 9.06
C GLY A 66 -22.28 -13.00 8.34
N SER A 67 -23.46 -13.56 8.51
CA SER A 67 -24.70 -12.99 8.02
C SER A 67 -25.78 -13.01 9.10
N LYS A 68 -26.58 -11.95 9.12
CA LYS A 68 -27.79 -11.87 9.91
C LYS A 68 -28.89 -11.33 9.03
N SER A 69 -30.00 -12.03 8.96
CA SER A 69 -31.20 -11.56 8.25
C SER A 69 -32.40 -11.54 9.18
N LYS A 70 -33.40 -10.80 8.79
CA LYS A 70 -34.70 -10.79 9.45
C LYS A 70 -35.73 -11.30 8.44
N GLU A 71 -36.45 -12.36 8.80
CA GLU A 71 -37.49 -12.94 7.98
C GLU A 71 -38.86 -12.65 8.60
N ASP A 72 -39.74 -12.02 7.83
CA ASP A 72 -41.15 -11.82 8.17
C ASP A 72 -41.95 -12.99 7.60
N THR A 73 -42.33 -13.92 8.47
CA THR A 73 -43.04 -15.15 8.11
C THR A 73 -44.55 -14.96 7.97
N ASN A 74 -45.09 -13.79 8.23
CA ASN A 74 -46.55 -13.50 8.09
C ASN A 74 -47.08 -13.68 6.67
N LYS A 75 -46.20 -13.78 5.67
CA LYS A 75 -46.54 -13.99 4.25
C LYS A 75 -46.36 -15.46 3.79
N LEU A 76 -45.88 -16.34 4.66
CA LEU A 76 -45.71 -17.75 4.32
C LEU A 76 -47.01 -18.48 4.56
N THR A 77 -47.75 -18.81 3.50
CA THR A 77 -48.88 -19.73 3.56
C THR A 77 -48.39 -21.16 3.46
N ASN A 78 -48.82 -22.00 4.39
CA ASN A 78 -48.59 -23.45 4.30
C ASN A 78 -49.26 -23.99 3.03
N GLN A 79 -48.51 -24.76 2.25
CA GLN A 79 -49.02 -25.43 1.02
C GLN A 79 -50.20 -26.39 1.32
N SER A 80 -50.42 -26.76 2.59
CA SER A 80 -51.50 -27.62 3.08
C SER A 80 -52.69 -26.83 3.66
N GLY A 81 -52.74 -25.51 3.56
CA GLY A 81 -53.88 -24.68 3.98
C GLY A 81 -54.07 -24.57 5.50
N GLY A 82 -53.10 -24.95 6.32
CA GLY A 82 -53.11 -24.76 7.76
C GLY A 82 -52.55 -23.40 8.17
N ASP A 83 -52.94 -22.92 9.35
CA ASP A 83 -52.37 -21.69 9.90
C ASP A 83 -50.85 -21.78 10.06
N ALA A 84 -50.13 -20.77 9.57
CA ALA A 84 -48.68 -20.68 9.74
C ALA A 84 -48.38 -20.46 11.23
N THR A 85 -47.83 -21.49 11.87
CA THR A 85 -47.38 -21.46 13.28
C THR A 85 -45.96 -20.90 13.43
N ILE A 86 -45.37 -20.41 12.38
CA ILE A 86 -44.01 -19.93 12.37
C ILE A 86 -44.04 -18.41 12.70
N THR A 87 -43.43 -18.06 13.79
CA THR A 87 -43.18 -16.68 14.19
C THR A 87 -41.95 -16.15 13.42
N ASP A 88 -41.82 -14.84 13.34
CA ASP A 88 -40.64 -14.17 12.76
C ASP A 88 -39.35 -14.81 13.26
N VAL A 89 -38.47 -15.14 12.33
CA VAL A 89 -37.15 -15.72 12.62
C VAL A 89 -36.05 -14.76 12.16
N ASP A 90 -35.07 -14.63 13.01
CA ASP A 90 -33.85 -13.83 12.72
C ASP A 90 -32.67 -14.80 12.50
N PRO A 91 -32.55 -15.43 11.33
CA PRO A 91 -31.47 -16.36 11.09
C PRO A 91 -30.11 -15.65 11.11
N GLN A 92 -29.20 -16.24 11.86
CA GLN A 92 -27.81 -15.80 11.94
C GLN A 92 -26.90 -16.96 11.55
N SER A 93 -25.95 -16.68 10.67
CA SER A 93 -24.94 -17.62 10.26
C SER A 93 -23.55 -17.03 10.45
N THR A 94 -22.65 -17.85 10.96
CA THR A 94 -21.22 -17.52 11.04
C THR A 94 -20.45 -18.73 10.53
N SER A 95 -19.51 -18.49 9.60
CA SER A 95 -18.68 -19.54 9.03
C SER A 95 -17.22 -19.13 8.96
N ILE A 96 -16.35 -20.11 9.18
CA ILE A 96 -14.91 -20.00 8.95
C ILE A 96 -14.57 -21.00 7.84
N THR A 97 -14.01 -20.49 6.75
CA THR A 97 -13.61 -21.30 5.61
C THR A 97 -12.11 -21.21 5.43
N ILE A 98 -11.45 -22.36 5.33
CA ILE A 98 -10.03 -22.47 5.00
C ILE A 98 -9.92 -23.10 3.62
N GLU A 99 -9.30 -22.40 2.69
CA GLU A 99 -9.10 -22.88 1.33
C GLU A 99 -7.60 -22.94 1.01
N GLN A 100 -7.15 -24.09 0.51
CA GLN A 100 -5.79 -24.30 0.06
C GLN A 100 -5.79 -24.89 -1.35
N THR A 101 -5.30 -24.13 -2.30
CA THR A 101 -5.09 -24.65 -3.65
C THR A 101 -3.85 -25.55 -3.65
N LEU A 102 -4.01 -26.82 -3.94
CA LEU A 102 -2.91 -27.80 -3.91
C LEU A 102 -2.11 -27.82 -5.22
N ILE A 103 -2.77 -27.63 -6.36
CA ILE A 103 -2.16 -27.67 -7.68
C ILE A 103 -2.62 -26.45 -8.47
N ASP A 104 -1.65 -25.61 -8.86
CA ASP A 104 -1.84 -24.48 -9.76
C ASP A 104 -0.56 -24.31 -10.58
N PHE A 105 -0.64 -24.59 -11.87
CA PHE A 105 0.51 -24.46 -12.77
C PHE A 105 0.87 -22.99 -13.10
N GLY A 106 -0.07 -22.06 -12.89
CA GLY A 106 0.15 -20.62 -13.14
C GLY A 106 1.02 -19.94 -12.09
N ARG A 107 0.96 -20.38 -10.84
CA ARG A 107 1.68 -19.75 -9.71
C ARG A 107 3.19 -19.69 -9.90
N GLY A 108 3.79 -20.77 -10.40
CA GLY A 108 5.22 -20.80 -10.66
C GLY A 108 5.64 -19.78 -11.71
N ALA A 109 4.86 -19.63 -12.77
CA ALA A 109 5.11 -18.65 -13.82
C ALA A 109 4.93 -17.22 -13.31
N GLU A 110 3.90 -16.94 -12.49
CA GLU A 110 3.67 -15.63 -11.88
C GLU A 110 4.78 -15.24 -10.91
N TYR A 111 5.23 -16.19 -10.08
CA TYR A 111 6.38 -15.98 -9.19
C TYR A 111 7.66 -15.61 -9.96
N GLU A 112 8.00 -16.34 -11.01
CA GLU A 112 9.20 -16.03 -11.83
C GLU A 112 9.04 -14.71 -12.59
N LYS A 113 7.85 -14.38 -13.08
CA LYS A 113 7.53 -13.09 -13.70
C LYS A 113 7.79 -11.94 -12.74
N ASN A 114 7.27 -12.02 -11.50
CA ASN A 114 7.42 -10.97 -10.49
C ASN A 114 8.88 -10.84 -10.02
N LYS A 115 9.61 -11.95 -9.92
CA LYS A 115 11.04 -11.95 -9.64
C LYS A 115 11.87 -11.24 -10.74
N ILE A 116 11.53 -11.44 -12.01
CA ILE A 116 12.14 -10.73 -13.14
C ILE A 116 11.72 -9.26 -13.13
N GLY A 117 10.48 -8.95 -12.72
CA GLY A 117 9.94 -7.60 -12.58
C GLY A 117 10.80 -6.69 -11.68
N ILE A 118 11.35 -7.25 -10.59
CA ILE A 118 12.29 -6.51 -9.71
C ILE A 118 13.56 -6.11 -10.48
N ASN A 119 14.11 -7.01 -11.28
CA ASN A 119 15.30 -6.71 -12.04
C ASN A 119 15.03 -5.64 -13.12
N LEU A 120 13.85 -5.67 -13.73
CA LEU A 120 13.41 -4.65 -14.67
C LEU A 120 13.24 -3.29 -13.99
N ALA A 121 12.62 -3.24 -12.81
CA ALA A 121 12.47 -2.01 -12.04
C ALA A 121 13.83 -1.42 -11.63
N LYS A 122 14.78 -2.26 -11.22
CA LYS A 122 16.15 -1.84 -10.90
C LYS A 122 16.90 -1.33 -12.12
N ALA A 123 16.71 -1.93 -13.29
CA ALA A 123 17.34 -1.49 -14.53
C ALA A 123 16.82 -0.14 -15.04
N LYS A 124 15.57 0.22 -14.72
CA LYS A 124 15.00 1.53 -15.06
C LYS A 124 15.55 2.67 -14.20
N LEU A 125 16.03 2.37 -13.00
CA LEU A 125 16.61 3.36 -12.09
C LEU A 125 18.05 3.73 -12.47
N LEU A 126 18.74 2.91 -13.27
CA LEU A 126 20.13 3.12 -13.71
C LEU A 126 20.22 4.07 -14.89
#